data_a10455977f56101c82f4516a287d6508
#
_entry.id   a10455977f56101c82f4516a287d6508
#
_cell.length_a   1.000
_cell.length_b   1.000
_cell.length_c   1.000
_cell.angle_alpha   90.00
_cell.angle_beta   90.00
_cell.angle_gamma   90.00
#
_symmetry.space_group_name_H-M   'P 1'
#
loop_
_entity.id
_entity.type
_entity.pdbx_description
1 polymer ?
#
loop_
_entity_poly.entity_id
_entity_poly.type
_entity_poly.pdbx_seq_one_letter_code
_entity_poly.pdbx_strand_id
1 'polypeptide(L)'
;MGNKCETGNVKRFFLLLLGSFLSLSAWAQTGVICGTVSDAKFKDALIGASVVIEGTTVGAIADVEGNFRIENVKPGKYTIVASYVSYKSETIRDVVVKAHQESVLRIELSDADLQLQNVVVVAQRKLGTETAIINTVRKSLPVVSGISAQQIGKTQDSDAAEVLRRIPGLTIVDDRFVVVRGLAQRYNNVWLNEATTPSSETDSRAFSFDVLPSSLIDNMMVYKSPSAELPADFSGGFVQVMTKNIPDGNTFNVSYQMGFNTNATFRSFQLTDGSWKDYLGFGAGVRSLPSSFPSHLGDYSTEEAAAFTRRINQRWGINRFTAIPDQKISLTSHRSFDAGDWKIGNIANVNWSTGYDYSETVNNNYIAYDVANDLSRPRFEYNDVRYKNTSKLGALFNWSFMKGDHKYEFRNFFSQRGVSALTQREGMNYYSDKAIRKWESLYTGRTTYSGQLGGTHTLQEDINKVDWTAGYAFAAYREPDRKIVNSILDETKTDLPNYYVSDPMRYYQDLKDHGISLAANYEHKFTVSDKFAPVLDGGVYGEYKSVRSMLADSVTIC
;
A
#
# COMPACT_ATOMS: atom_id res chain seq x y z
N MET A 1 -15.88 63.04 15.20
CA MET A 1 -17.03 62.14 15.23
C MET A 1 -16.55 60.80 14.69
N GLY A 2 -16.11 59.85 15.39
CA GLY A 2 -16.57 59.01 16.44
C GLY A 2 -17.25 57.77 15.86
N ASN A 3 -16.52 56.65 15.61
CA ASN A 3 -17.13 55.33 15.61
C ASN A 3 -16.20 54.33 16.34
N LYS A 4 -16.42 54.28 17.64
CA LYS A 4 -16.13 53.11 18.46
C LYS A 4 -17.38 52.25 18.41
N CYS A 5 -17.32 51.06 17.84
CA CYS A 5 -18.16 49.92 18.25
C CYS A 5 -17.71 48.64 17.51
N GLU A 6 -17.63 47.55 18.26
CA GLU A 6 -17.64 46.14 17.87
C GLU A 6 -16.43 45.25 18.17
N THR A 7 -15.70 45.52 19.23
CA THR A 7 -14.77 44.52 19.76
C THR A 7 -15.31 43.69 20.95
N GLY A 8 -16.55 43.99 21.41
CA GLY A 8 -17.17 43.34 22.58
C GLY A 8 -17.78 41.96 22.30
N ASN A 9 -18.31 41.75 21.12
CA ASN A 9 -19.06 40.53 20.79
C ASN A 9 -18.16 39.35 20.41
N VAL A 10 -17.01 39.60 19.81
CA VAL A 10 -16.04 38.54 19.45
C VAL A 10 -15.39 37.94 20.70
N LYS A 11 -15.08 38.76 21.69
CA LYS A 11 -14.53 38.27 22.99
C LYS A 11 -15.57 37.47 23.77
N ARG A 12 -16.85 37.80 23.73
CA ARG A 12 -17.92 37.02 24.37
C ARG A 12 -18.19 35.71 23.67
N PHE A 13 -18.10 35.66 22.33
CA PHE A 13 -18.22 34.43 21.56
C PHE A 13 -17.04 33.47 21.81
N PHE A 14 -15.81 33.99 21.92
CA PHE A 14 -14.63 33.19 22.26
C PHE A 14 -14.66 32.69 23.71
N LEU A 15 -15.16 33.45 24.65
CA LEU A 15 -15.34 33.04 26.05
C LEU A 15 -16.43 31.99 26.21
N LEU A 16 -17.49 32.03 25.43
CA LEU A 16 -18.56 31.01 25.40
C LEU A 16 -18.08 29.71 24.72
N LEU A 17 -17.26 29.81 23.67
CA LEU A 17 -16.63 28.66 23.03
C LEU A 17 -15.55 28.00 23.94
N LEU A 18 -14.77 28.79 24.66
CA LEU A 18 -13.81 28.28 25.63
C LEU A 18 -14.49 27.66 26.87
N GLY A 19 -15.61 28.23 27.32
CA GLY A 19 -16.45 27.68 28.39
C GLY A 19 -17.14 26.37 28.01
N SER A 20 -17.54 26.22 26.75
CA SER A 20 -18.13 25.00 26.20
C SER A 20 -17.09 23.87 26.03
N PHE A 21 -15.82 24.23 25.76
CA PHE A 21 -14.72 23.23 25.68
C PHE A 21 -14.27 22.72 27.06
N LEU A 22 -14.40 23.55 28.10
CA LEU A 22 -14.06 23.18 29.48
C LEU A 22 -15.14 22.34 30.18
N SER A 23 -16.39 22.34 29.69
CA SER A 23 -17.48 21.53 30.26
C SER A 23 -17.56 20.10 29.70
N LEU A 24 -16.73 19.72 28.72
CA LEU A 24 -16.64 18.38 28.15
C LEU A 24 -15.63 17.45 28.84
N SER A 25 -14.96 17.92 29.89
CA SER A 25 -14.17 17.06 30.78
C SER A 25 -15.08 16.37 31.80
N ALA A 26 -16.11 15.65 31.34
CA ALA A 26 -16.74 14.63 32.16
C ALA A 26 -15.68 13.54 32.33
N TRP A 27 -15.01 13.54 33.46
CA TRP A 27 -14.10 12.47 33.88
C TRP A 27 -14.92 11.19 33.90
N ALA A 28 -14.78 10.37 32.87
CA ALA A 28 -15.34 9.04 32.88
C ALA A 28 -14.66 8.29 34.04
N GLN A 29 -15.38 8.14 35.15
CA GLN A 29 -14.92 7.34 36.27
C GLN A 29 -14.88 5.89 35.78
N THR A 30 -13.73 5.45 35.28
CA THR A 30 -13.54 4.09 34.78
C THR A 30 -12.61 3.33 35.71
N GLY A 31 -12.77 2.01 35.77
CA GLY A 31 -11.86 1.07 36.40
C GLY A 31 -11.14 0.22 35.38
N VAL A 32 -10.28 -0.67 35.86
CA VAL A 32 -9.49 -1.59 35.04
C VAL A 32 -9.73 -3.01 35.52
N ILE A 33 -9.86 -3.96 34.58
CA ILE A 33 -9.81 -5.39 34.87
C ILE A 33 -8.48 -5.91 34.32
N CYS A 34 -7.65 -6.48 35.18
CA CYS A 34 -6.37 -7.05 34.77
C CYS A 34 -6.16 -8.41 35.45
N GLY A 35 -5.17 -9.15 34.98
CA GLY A 35 -4.85 -10.42 35.58
C GLY A 35 -4.02 -11.32 34.69
N THR A 36 -4.00 -12.62 35.02
CA THR A 36 -3.24 -13.64 34.29
C THR A 36 -4.14 -14.77 33.82
N VAL A 37 -3.82 -15.32 32.64
CA VAL A 37 -4.44 -16.55 32.11
C VAL A 37 -3.36 -17.61 32.00
N SER A 38 -3.57 -18.77 32.66
CA SER A 38 -2.63 -19.87 32.68
C SER A 38 -3.31 -21.21 32.48
N ASP A 39 -2.53 -22.23 32.12
CA ASP A 39 -2.96 -23.63 32.10
C ASP A 39 -3.22 -24.14 33.52
N ALA A 40 -4.35 -24.79 33.72
CA ALA A 40 -4.72 -25.31 35.05
C ALA A 40 -3.79 -26.40 35.56
N LYS A 41 -3.19 -27.21 34.66
CA LYS A 41 -2.37 -28.38 35.00
C LYS A 41 -0.88 -28.03 35.05
N PHE A 42 -0.37 -27.33 34.04
CA PHE A 42 1.06 -27.06 33.90
C PHE A 42 1.46 -25.67 34.41
N LYS A 43 0.49 -24.80 34.72
CA LYS A 43 0.66 -23.42 35.17
C LYS A 43 1.43 -22.52 34.16
N ASP A 44 1.55 -22.99 32.91
CA ASP A 44 2.18 -22.24 31.85
C ASP A 44 1.26 -21.08 31.39
N ALA A 45 1.85 -19.96 31.02
CA ALA A 45 1.13 -18.80 30.51
C ALA A 45 0.44 -19.11 29.17
N LEU A 46 -0.85 -18.83 29.06
CA LEU A 46 -1.62 -19.03 27.84
C LEU A 46 -1.59 -17.78 26.96
N ILE A 47 -0.52 -17.68 26.19
CA ILE A 47 -0.24 -16.56 25.29
C ILE A 47 -1.33 -16.45 24.22
N GLY A 48 -1.98 -15.27 24.13
CA GLY A 48 -3.04 -15.07 23.15
C GLY A 48 -4.42 -15.53 23.59
N ALA A 49 -4.60 -15.93 24.86
CA ALA A 49 -5.92 -16.20 25.42
C ALA A 49 -6.80 -14.94 25.35
N SER A 50 -8.04 -15.10 24.92
CA SER A 50 -9.00 -14.01 24.81
C SER A 50 -9.81 -13.88 26.10
N VAL A 51 -9.85 -12.68 26.67
CA VAL A 51 -10.63 -12.33 27.88
C VAL A 51 -11.59 -11.22 27.51
N VAL A 52 -12.91 -11.51 27.56
CA VAL A 52 -13.95 -10.60 27.07
C VAL A 52 -15.03 -10.41 28.14
N ILE A 53 -15.60 -9.22 28.24
CA ILE A 53 -16.79 -8.96 29.06
C ILE A 53 -18.02 -9.53 28.31
N GLU A 54 -18.73 -10.45 28.92
CA GLU A 54 -19.89 -11.13 28.33
C GLU A 54 -20.93 -10.13 27.81
N GLY A 55 -21.42 -10.37 26.60
CA GLY A 55 -22.39 -9.49 25.93
C GLY A 55 -21.85 -8.19 25.36
N THR A 56 -20.52 -8.00 25.37
CA THR A 56 -19.87 -6.81 24.81
C THR A 56 -18.74 -7.19 23.87
N THR A 57 -18.23 -6.21 23.12
CA THR A 57 -17.00 -6.35 22.32
C THR A 57 -15.75 -5.89 23.07
N VAL A 58 -15.88 -5.56 24.36
CA VAL A 58 -14.78 -5.06 25.18
C VAL A 58 -14.03 -6.23 25.80
N GLY A 59 -12.73 -6.33 25.53
CA GLY A 59 -11.89 -7.40 26.03
C GLY A 59 -10.41 -7.11 25.80
N ALA A 60 -9.57 -8.06 26.22
CA ALA A 60 -8.12 -8.03 26.02
C ALA A 60 -7.61 -9.41 25.62
N ILE A 61 -6.43 -9.44 25.05
CA ILE A 61 -5.69 -10.67 24.71
C ILE A 61 -4.50 -10.77 25.66
N ALA A 62 -4.25 -11.95 26.19
CA ALA A 62 -3.13 -12.22 27.09
C ALA A 62 -1.79 -12.07 26.34
N ASP A 63 -0.82 -11.40 26.97
CA ASP A 63 0.53 -11.19 26.46
C ASP A 63 1.42 -12.47 26.57
N VAL A 64 2.72 -12.32 26.34
CA VAL A 64 3.68 -13.43 26.34
C VAL A 64 3.90 -14.05 27.73
N GLU A 65 3.60 -13.32 28.78
CA GLU A 65 3.59 -13.77 30.17
C GLU A 65 2.21 -14.22 30.65
N GLY A 66 1.20 -14.19 29.76
CA GLY A 66 -0.18 -14.54 30.06
C GLY A 66 -0.96 -13.41 30.73
N ASN A 67 -0.41 -12.19 30.85
CA ASN A 67 -1.12 -11.08 31.46
C ASN A 67 -2.12 -10.46 30.50
N PHE A 68 -3.27 -10.02 31.01
CA PHE A 68 -4.24 -9.25 30.24
C PHE A 68 -4.64 -7.98 30.99
N ARG A 69 -5.11 -6.95 30.24
CA ARG A 69 -5.57 -5.67 30.79
C ARG A 69 -6.71 -5.11 29.95
N ILE A 70 -7.86 -4.90 30.57
CA ILE A 70 -9.04 -4.26 29.98
C ILE A 70 -9.21 -2.90 30.65
N GLU A 71 -9.01 -1.84 29.89
CA GLU A 71 -9.08 -0.46 30.37
C GLU A 71 -10.44 0.19 30.07
N ASN A 72 -10.71 1.30 30.74
CA ASN A 72 -11.91 2.12 30.51
C ASN A 72 -13.24 1.39 30.77
N VAL A 73 -13.27 0.45 31.71
CA VAL A 73 -14.47 -0.25 32.12
C VAL A 73 -15.26 0.62 33.12
N LYS A 74 -16.55 0.82 32.85
CA LYS A 74 -17.42 1.56 33.79
C LYS A 74 -17.57 0.80 35.10
N PRO A 75 -17.74 1.48 36.26
CA PRO A 75 -18.04 0.80 37.52
C PRO A 75 -19.31 -0.03 37.41
N GLY A 76 -19.25 -1.27 37.89
CA GLY A 76 -20.36 -2.21 37.80
C GLY A 76 -19.96 -3.64 38.11
N LYS A 77 -20.90 -4.55 38.00
CA LYS A 77 -20.67 -6.01 38.09
C LYS A 77 -20.67 -6.59 36.67
N TYR A 78 -19.67 -7.38 36.35
CA TYR A 78 -19.48 -7.97 35.04
C TYR A 78 -19.25 -9.47 35.11
N THR A 79 -19.64 -10.16 34.06
CA THR A 79 -19.24 -11.55 33.81
C THR A 79 -18.09 -11.51 32.76
N ILE A 80 -16.99 -12.17 33.08
CA ILE A 80 -15.81 -12.27 32.22
C ILE A 80 -15.73 -13.68 31.65
N VAL A 81 -15.55 -13.77 30.34
CA VAL A 81 -15.35 -15.04 29.64
C VAL A 81 -13.91 -15.07 29.12
N ALA A 82 -13.16 -16.07 29.58
CA ALA A 82 -11.84 -16.35 29.07
C ALA A 82 -11.89 -17.61 28.18
N SER A 83 -11.24 -17.52 27.01
CA SER A 83 -11.19 -18.62 26.06
C SER A 83 -9.81 -18.72 25.40
N TYR A 84 -9.40 -19.96 25.13
CA TYR A 84 -8.17 -20.26 24.42
C TYR A 84 -8.35 -21.51 23.56
N VAL A 85 -7.61 -21.61 22.45
CA VAL A 85 -7.71 -22.74 21.53
C VAL A 85 -7.34 -24.04 22.25
N SER A 86 -8.17 -25.08 22.14
CA SER A 86 -8.04 -26.38 22.83
C SER A 86 -8.23 -26.34 24.34
N TYR A 87 -8.79 -25.26 24.89
CA TYR A 87 -9.14 -25.16 26.30
C TYR A 87 -10.64 -24.91 26.48
N LYS A 88 -11.19 -25.41 27.59
CA LYS A 88 -12.55 -25.12 27.98
C LYS A 88 -12.68 -23.66 28.41
N SER A 89 -13.62 -22.94 27.80
CA SER A 89 -13.87 -21.55 28.20
C SER A 89 -14.30 -21.47 29.65
N GLU A 90 -13.68 -20.56 30.41
CA GLU A 90 -14.01 -20.29 31.81
C GLU A 90 -14.81 -18.99 31.91
N THR A 91 -15.90 -19.03 32.71
CA THR A 91 -16.79 -17.88 32.91
C THR A 91 -16.75 -17.46 34.37
N ILE A 92 -16.22 -16.27 34.63
CA ILE A 92 -16.12 -15.69 35.98
C ILE A 92 -17.22 -14.66 36.14
N ARG A 93 -18.15 -14.96 37.04
CA ARG A 93 -19.31 -14.09 37.32
C ARG A 93 -19.03 -13.15 38.47
N ASP A 94 -19.82 -12.07 38.55
CA ASP A 94 -19.80 -11.08 39.64
C ASP A 94 -18.47 -10.36 39.86
N VAL A 95 -17.71 -10.13 38.80
CA VAL A 95 -16.49 -9.30 38.86
C VAL A 95 -16.90 -7.85 39.10
N VAL A 96 -16.54 -7.31 40.27
CA VAL A 96 -16.88 -5.94 40.66
C VAL A 96 -15.78 -4.98 40.21
N VAL A 97 -16.13 -4.06 39.34
CA VAL A 97 -15.24 -2.96 38.89
C VAL A 97 -15.63 -1.69 39.64
N LYS A 98 -14.67 -1.08 40.32
CA LYS A 98 -14.82 0.22 40.99
C LYS A 98 -14.04 1.29 40.27
N ALA A 99 -14.51 2.54 40.35
CA ALA A 99 -13.81 3.68 39.76
C ALA A 99 -12.39 3.82 40.33
N HIS A 100 -11.42 4.06 39.44
CA HIS A 100 -9.99 4.23 39.76
C HIS A 100 -9.34 3.06 40.52
N GLN A 101 -9.91 1.85 40.40
CA GLN A 101 -9.34 0.65 41.00
C GLN A 101 -9.13 -0.44 39.96
N GLU A 102 -8.12 -1.26 40.18
CA GLU A 102 -7.84 -2.45 39.40
C GLU A 102 -8.54 -3.68 40.04
N SER A 103 -9.27 -4.43 39.24
CA SER A 103 -9.84 -5.73 39.60
C SER A 103 -8.92 -6.81 39.04
N VAL A 104 -8.15 -7.46 39.92
CA VAL A 104 -7.15 -8.46 39.49
C VAL A 104 -7.78 -9.84 39.48
N LEU A 105 -7.68 -10.55 38.34
CA LEU A 105 -8.21 -11.91 38.15
C LEU A 105 -7.08 -12.90 37.85
N ARG A 106 -7.18 -14.09 38.39
CA ARG A 106 -6.35 -15.23 37.99
C ARG A 106 -7.25 -16.25 37.33
N ILE A 107 -7.02 -16.54 36.06
CA ILE A 107 -7.85 -17.39 35.25
C ILE A 107 -7.05 -18.63 34.89
N GLU A 108 -7.54 -19.79 35.28
CA GLU A 108 -6.91 -21.06 34.95
C GLU A 108 -7.84 -21.82 34.00
N LEU A 109 -7.36 -22.04 32.77
CA LEU A 109 -8.11 -22.79 31.78
C LEU A 109 -7.69 -24.27 31.81
N SER A 110 -8.64 -25.15 31.77
CA SER A 110 -8.42 -26.61 31.68
C SER A 110 -8.49 -27.06 30.23
N ASP A 111 -7.71 -28.08 29.87
CA ASP A 111 -7.83 -28.75 28.58
C ASP A 111 -9.30 -29.15 28.32
N ALA A 112 -9.76 -28.96 27.11
CA ALA A 112 -11.03 -29.49 26.69
C ALA A 112 -10.91 -31.02 26.56
N ASP A 113 -11.38 -31.76 27.57
CA ASP A 113 -11.59 -33.20 27.39
C ASP A 113 -12.53 -33.41 26.19
N LEU A 114 -12.05 -34.13 25.20
CA LEU A 114 -12.72 -34.45 23.95
C LEU A 114 -14.00 -35.30 24.22
N GLN A 115 -15.07 -34.69 24.68
CA GLN A 115 -16.42 -35.16 24.42
C GLN A 115 -17.00 -34.33 23.27
N LEU A 116 -16.99 -34.94 22.10
CA LEU A 116 -17.54 -34.48 20.87
C LEU A 116 -19.02 -34.07 20.99
N GLN A 117 -19.29 -32.81 21.23
CA GLN A 117 -20.47 -32.17 20.68
C GLN A 117 -20.01 -31.14 19.68
N ASN A 118 -20.29 -31.44 18.42
CA ASN A 118 -19.94 -30.62 17.26
C ASN A 118 -20.46 -29.19 17.39
N VAL A 119 -19.63 -28.30 17.93
CA VAL A 119 -19.66 -26.90 17.57
C VAL A 119 -18.34 -26.64 16.86
N VAL A 120 -18.36 -26.75 15.55
CA VAL A 120 -17.25 -26.36 14.70
C VAL A 120 -17.13 -24.85 14.80
N VAL A 121 -16.43 -24.38 15.81
CA VAL A 121 -15.87 -23.04 15.80
C VAL A 121 -14.65 -23.13 14.89
N VAL A 122 -14.83 -22.85 13.61
CA VAL A 122 -13.70 -22.56 12.72
C VAL A 122 -13.05 -21.30 13.28
N ALA A 123 -12.10 -21.49 14.18
CA ALA A 123 -11.27 -20.42 14.70
C ALA A 123 -10.41 -19.92 13.51
N GLN A 124 -10.93 -18.90 12.84
CA GLN A 124 -10.18 -18.25 11.78
C GLN A 124 -8.92 -17.65 12.37
N ARG A 125 -7.79 -18.17 11.99
CA ARG A 125 -6.48 -17.64 12.37
C ARG A 125 -6.36 -16.22 11.81
N LYS A 126 -6.57 -15.22 12.68
CA LYS A 126 -6.37 -13.81 12.32
C LYS A 126 -4.87 -13.57 12.15
N LEU A 127 -4.40 -13.58 10.91
CA LEU A 127 -2.98 -13.30 10.60
C LEU A 127 -2.63 -11.80 10.72
N GLY A 128 -3.61 -10.91 10.74
CA GLY A 128 -3.43 -9.47 10.86
C GLY A 128 -2.99 -8.96 12.25
N THR A 129 -2.80 -9.85 13.24
CA THR A 129 -2.33 -9.48 14.58
C THR A 129 -0.83 -9.67 14.73
N GLU A 130 -0.20 -8.87 15.61
CA GLU A 130 1.23 -8.97 15.91
C GLU A 130 1.60 -10.36 16.45
N THR A 131 0.80 -10.90 17.37
CA THR A 131 0.99 -12.22 17.93
C THR A 131 0.95 -13.32 16.87
N ALA A 132 0.04 -13.21 15.88
CA ALA A 132 -0.05 -14.19 14.81
C ALA A 132 1.19 -14.18 13.91
N ILE A 133 1.74 -13.00 13.61
CA ILE A 133 3.00 -12.87 12.85
C ILE A 133 4.16 -13.46 13.63
N ILE A 134 4.31 -13.15 14.92
CA ILE A 134 5.37 -13.72 15.78
C ILE A 134 5.29 -15.24 15.80
N ASN A 135 4.10 -15.81 15.96
CA ASN A 135 3.91 -17.25 15.93
C ASN A 135 4.22 -17.87 14.56
N THR A 136 3.90 -17.18 13.47
CA THR A 136 4.23 -17.65 12.12
C THR A 136 5.74 -17.62 11.91
N VAL A 137 6.42 -16.54 12.29
CA VAL A 137 7.90 -16.43 12.22
C VAL A 137 8.57 -17.49 13.07
N ARG A 138 8.08 -17.75 14.29
CA ARG A 138 8.64 -18.76 15.21
C ARG A 138 8.52 -20.18 14.67
N LYS A 139 7.42 -20.49 13.95
CA LYS A 139 7.17 -21.84 13.38
C LYS A 139 7.77 -22.01 11.99
N SER A 140 8.20 -20.93 11.35
CA SER A 140 8.75 -20.97 10.00
C SER A 140 10.15 -21.61 9.98
N LEU A 141 10.39 -22.53 9.06
CA LEU A 141 11.71 -23.12 8.81
C LEU A 141 12.65 -22.13 8.09
N PRO A 142 12.20 -21.40 7.03
CA PRO A 142 13.01 -20.38 6.38
C PRO A 142 13.20 -19.14 7.25
N VAL A 143 14.24 -18.37 6.95
CA VAL A 143 14.44 -17.05 7.58
C VAL A 143 13.38 -16.09 7.06
N VAL A 144 12.43 -15.73 7.90
CA VAL A 144 11.30 -14.86 7.56
C VAL A 144 11.19 -13.69 8.52
N SER A 145 10.67 -12.59 8.02
CA SER A 145 10.26 -11.42 8.80
C SER A 145 8.88 -10.99 8.33
N GLY A 146 8.06 -10.47 9.22
CA GLY A 146 6.71 -10.04 8.85
C GLY A 146 6.26 -8.81 9.61
N ILE A 147 5.21 -8.19 9.09
CA ILE A 147 4.51 -7.06 9.71
C ILE A 147 2.99 -7.28 9.59
N SER A 148 2.26 -7.00 10.65
CA SER A 148 0.81 -7.18 10.72
C SER A 148 0.03 -5.91 10.43
N ALA A 149 -1.27 -6.03 10.08
CA ALA A 149 -2.19 -4.89 9.98
C ALA A 149 -2.23 -4.06 11.27
N GLN A 150 -2.13 -4.72 12.43
CA GLN A 150 -2.11 -4.04 13.72
C GLN A 150 -0.88 -3.14 13.89
N GLN A 151 0.29 -3.58 13.45
CA GLN A 151 1.51 -2.77 13.47
C GLN A 151 1.44 -1.65 12.44
N ILE A 152 0.97 -1.96 11.21
CA ILE A 152 0.78 -0.97 10.13
C ILE A 152 -0.17 0.14 10.59
N GLY A 153 -1.26 -0.21 11.29
CA GLY A 153 -2.24 0.75 11.80
C GLY A 153 -1.70 1.73 12.85
N LYS A 154 -0.57 1.40 13.51
CA LYS A 154 0.13 2.28 14.46
C LYS A 154 1.08 3.27 13.76
N THR A 155 1.31 3.09 12.46
CA THR A 155 2.20 3.93 11.65
C THR A 155 1.39 4.86 10.75
N GLN A 156 2.04 5.89 10.23
CA GLN A 156 1.42 6.82 9.27
C GLN A 156 1.78 6.46 7.81
N ASP A 157 2.22 5.24 7.57
CA ASP A 157 2.64 4.78 6.25
C ASP A 157 1.46 4.82 5.28
N SER A 158 1.67 5.36 4.10
CA SER A 158 0.63 5.55 3.09
C SER A 158 0.44 4.35 2.18
N ASP A 159 1.51 3.59 1.93
CA ASP A 159 1.55 2.46 1.01
C ASP A 159 2.48 1.33 1.48
N ALA A 160 2.46 0.23 0.73
CA ALA A 160 3.24 -0.96 1.05
C ALA A 160 4.77 -0.74 1.00
N ALA A 161 5.25 0.19 0.17
CA ALA A 161 6.68 0.49 0.10
C ALA A 161 7.19 1.12 1.41
N GLU A 162 6.44 2.06 1.96
CA GLU A 162 6.76 2.68 3.26
C GLU A 162 6.71 1.66 4.40
N VAL A 163 5.71 0.79 4.40
CA VAL A 163 5.60 -0.31 5.38
C VAL A 163 6.81 -1.22 5.33
N LEU A 164 7.28 -1.61 4.14
CA LEU A 164 8.42 -2.52 3.96
C LEU A 164 9.75 -1.92 4.45
N ARG A 165 9.91 -0.60 4.48
CA ARG A 165 11.09 0.06 5.06
C ARG A 165 11.32 -0.29 6.53
N ARG A 166 10.27 -0.69 7.24
CA ARG A 166 10.32 -1.04 8.67
C ARG A 166 10.82 -2.45 8.92
N ILE A 167 10.87 -3.28 7.87
CA ILE A 167 11.32 -4.67 8.00
C ILE A 167 12.84 -4.72 7.88
N PRO A 168 13.58 -5.27 8.86
CA PRO A 168 15.03 -5.34 8.84
C PRO A 168 15.57 -6.06 7.61
N GLY A 169 16.66 -5.53 7.02
CA GLY A 169 17.32 -6.11 5.85
C GLY A 169 16.64 -5.83 4.52
N LEU A 170 15.68 -4.89 4.51
CA LEU A 170 15.07 -4.35 3.30
C LEU A 170 15.50 -2.89 3.10
N THR A 171 15.65 -2.52 1.83
CA THR A 171 15.86 -1.14 1.39
C THR A 171 14.87 -0.85 0.29
N ILE A 172 14.29 0.34 0.29
CA ILE A 172 13.36 0.80 -0.76
C ILE A 172 14.11 1.76 -1.67
N VAL A 173 14.10 1.45 -2.96
CA VAL A 173 14.68 2.28 -4.03
C VAL A 173 13.53 2.94 -4.80
N ASP A 174 13.72 4.20 -5.20
CA ASP A 174 12.73 5.02 -5.93
C ASP A 174 11.37 5.12 -5.23
N ASP A 175 11.34 4.99 -3.88
CA ASP A 175 10.14 4.99 -3.04
C ASP A 175 9.11 3.91 -3.39
N ARG A 176 9.50 2.84 -4.10
CA ARG A 176 8.58 1.82 -4.62
C ARG A 176 9.12 0.41 -4.77
N PHE A 177 10.43 0.22 -4.95
CA PHE A 177 11.01 -1.08 -5.18
C PHE A 177 11.74 -1.61 -3.96
N VAL A 178 11.54 -2.88 -3.70
CA VAL A 178 12.21 -3.58 -2.61
C VAL A 178 13.53 -4.18 -3.07
N VAL A 179 14.57 -3.89 -2.33
CA VAL A 179 15.89 -4.51 -2.42
C VAL A 179 16.09 -5.32 -1.14
N VAL A 180 16.26 -6.63 -1.27
CA VAL A 180 16.45 -7.55 -0.16
C VAL A 180 17.93 -7.92 -0.05
N ARG A 181 18.53 -7.65 1.11
CA ARG A 181 19.96 -7.97 1.38
C ARG A 181 20.92 -7.39 0.33
N GLY A 182 20.62 -6.22 -0.22
CA GLY A 182 21.44 -5.57 -1.24
C GLY A 182 21.29 -6.12 -2.66
N LEU A 183 20.44 -7.14 -2.88
CA LEU A 183 20.15 -7.66 -4.22
C LEU A 183 19.05 -6.82 -4.88
N ALA A 184 19.32 -6.39 -6.12
CA ALA A 184 18.43 -5.51 -6.87
C ALA A 184 17.01 -6.10 -7.02
N GLN A 185 16.03 -5.22 -7.20
CA GLN A 185 14.59 -5.55 -7.24
C GLN A 185 14.22 -6.67 -8.22
N ARG A 186 14.94 -6.82 -9.33
CA ARG A 186 14.71 -7.87 -10.35
C ARG A 186 14.98 -9.30 -9.85
N TYR A 187 15.69 -9.45 -8.73
CA TYR A 187 16.01 -10.73 -8.12
C TYR A 187 15.04 -11.11 -6.98
N ASN A 188 14.05 -10.27 -6.72
CA ASN A 188 13.02 -10.51 -5.73
C ASN A 188 11.72 -10.93 -6.43
N ASN A 189 10.97 -11.83 -5.83
CA ASN A 189 9.65 -12.20 -6.30
C ASN A 189 8.57 -11.72 -5.30
N VAL A 190 7.38 -11.46 -5.81
CA VAL A 190 6.28 -10.91 -5.02
C VAL A 190 4.99 -11.63 -5.36
N TRP A 191 4.30 -12.10 -4.33
CA TRP A 191 2.92 -12.56 -4.44
C TRP A 191 1.97 -11.61 -3.72
N LEU A 192 0.85 -11.38 -4.36
CA LEU A 192 -0.30 -10.68 -3.77
C LEU A 192 -1.43 -11.70 -3.64
N ASN A 193 -1.84 -11.99 -2.38
CA ASN A 193 -2.87 -12.98 -2.07
C ASN A 193 -2.59 -14.35 -2.71
N GLU A 194 -1.35 -14.85 -2.58
CA GLU A 194 -0.92 -16.16 -3.08
C GLU A 194 -0.91 -16.31 -4.61
N ALA A 195 -0.99 -15.20 -5.32
CA ALA A 195 -0.92 -15.17 -6.78
C ALA A 195 0.22 -14.26 -7.26
N THR A 196 0.69 -14.51 -8.47
CA THR A 196 1.74 -13.70 -9.10
C THR A 196 1.33 -12.24 -9.23
N THR A 197 2.30 -11.34 -9.16
CA THR A 197 2.08 -9.91 -9.38
C THR A 197 2.58 -9.48 -10.76
N PRO A 198 1.88 -8.54 -11.43
CA PRO A 198 2.34 -7.98 -12.68
C PRO A 198 3.35 -6.86 -12.44
N SER A 199 4.18 -6.55 -13.42
CA SER A 199 5.09 -5.41 -13.41
C SER A 199 4.59 -4.27 -14.29
N SER A 200 4.60 -3.05 -13.77
CA SER A 200 4.37 -1.81 -14.53
C SER A 200 5.66 -1.15 -14.99
N GLU A 201 6.79 -1.84 -14.91
CA GLU A 201 8.10 -1.29 -15.24
C GLU A 201 8.60 -1.82 -16.58
N THR A 202 9.13 -0.91 -17.40
CA THR A 202 9.57 -1.23 -18.76
C THR A 202 10.87 -1.99 -18.82
N ASP A 203 11.73 -1.81 -17.81
CA ASP A 203 13.10 -2.33 -17.77
C ASP A 203 13.31 -3.38 -16.68
N SER A 204 12.29 -3.69 -15.89
CA SER A 204 12.42 -4.56 -14.73
C SER A 204 11.15 -5.38 -14.48
N ARG A 205 11.32 -6.61 -14.01
CA ARG A 205 10.21 -7.47 -13.56
C ARG A 205 9.74 -7.14 -12.14
N ALA A 206 10.16 -6.00 -11.60
CA ALA A 206 9.86 -5.62 -10.23
C ALA A 206 8.41 -5.19 -10.03
N PHE A 207 7.82 -5.60 -8.92
CA PHE A 207 6.54 -5.09 -8.46
C PHE A 207 6.71 -3.72 -7.79
N SER A 208 5.85 -2.79 -8.13
CA SER A 208 5.86 -1.43 -7.58
C SER A 208 4.95 -1.37 -6.34
N PHE A 209 5.53 -1.36 -5.14
CA PHE A 209 4.78 -1.43 -3.88
C PHE A 209 4.00 -0.16 -3.54
N ASP A 210 4.29 0.96 -4.19
CA ASP A 210 3.58 2.24 -4.01
C ASP A 210 2.14 2.24 -4.58
N VAL A 211 1.77 1.19 -5.34
CA VAL A 211 0.41 1.03 -5.86
C VAL A 211 -0.56 0.47 -4.84
N LEU A 212 -0.05 -0.17 -3.76
CA LEU A 212 -0.86 -0.86 -2.75
C LEU A 212 -0.97 -0.01 -1.47
N PRO A 213 -2.14 0.59 -1.18
CA PRO A 213 -2.35 1.35 0.05
C PRO A 213 -2.18 0.50 1.31
N SER A 214 -1.47 1.03 2.31
CA SER A 214 -1.20 0.36 3.58
C SER A 214 -2.47 -0.09 4.32
N SER A 215 -3.54 0.69 4.22
CA SER A 215 -4.84 0.40 4.86
C SER A 215 -5.53 -0.88 4.38
N LEU A 216 -5.16 -1.38 3.19
CA LEU A 216 -5.72 -2.59 2.59
C LEU A 216 -4.96 -3.85 2.98
N ILE A 217 -3.78 -3.71 3.58
CA ILE A 217 -2.89 -4.81 3.91
C ILE A 217 -3.33 -5.46 5.23
N ASP A 218 -3.45 -6.79 5.23
CA ASP A 218 -3.63 -7.60 6.43
C ASP A 218 -2.29 -7.97 7.06
N ASN A 219 -1.39 -8.48 6.25
CA ASN A 219 -0.03 -8.76 6.66
C ASN A 219 0.93 -8.79 5.46
N MET A 220 2.21 -8.65 5.75
CA MET A 220 3.28 -8.83 4.79
C MET A 220 4.36 -9.72 5.40
N MET A 221 4.77 -10.75 4.65
CA MET A 221 5.82 -11.68 5.04
C MET A 221 6.97 -11.58 4.03
N VAL A 222 8.20 -11.55 4.52
CA VAL A 222 9.40 -11.49 3.68
C VAL A 222 10.28 -12.67 3.99
N TYR A 223 10.34 -13.59 3.06
CA TYR A 223 11.17 -14.78 3.11
C TYR A 223 12.56 -14.45 2.56
N LYS A 224 13.58 -14.64 3.38
CA LYS A 224 14.96 -14.31 3.06
C LYS A 224 15.79 -15.55 2.71
N SER A 225 15.21 -16.73 2.82
CA SER A 225 15.77 -18.00 2.36
C SER A 225 14.71 -18.80 1.62
N PRO A 226 15.11 -19.65 0.65
CA PRO A 226 14.17 -20.48 -0.08
C PRO A 226 13.46 -21.49 0.83
N SER A 227 12.26 -21.89 0.42
CA SER A 227 11.46 -22.95 1.02
C SER A 227 10.78 -23.74 -0.10
N ALA A 228 10.45 -24.99 0.14
CA ALA A 228 9.74 -25.84 -0.83
C ALA A 228 8.34 -25.29 -1.21
N GLU A 229 7.74 -24.48 -0.33
CA GLU A 229 6.43 -23.85 -0.53
C GLU A 229 6.48 -22.61 -1.46
N LEU A 230 7.68 -22.14 -1.81
CA LEU A 230 7.88 -20.91 -2.56
C LEU A 230 8.41 -21.19 -3.95
N PRO A 231 8.10 -20.34 -4.95
CA PRO A 231 8.70 -20.43 -6.27
C PRO A 231 10.22 -20.33 -6.20
N ALA A 232 10.92 -21.06 -7.05
CA ALA A 232 12.39 -21.10 -7.06
C ALA A 232 13.05 -19.93 -7.83
N ASP A 233 12.30 -18.98 -8.35
CA ASP A 233 12.76 -17.93 -9.26
C ASP A 233 13.18 -16.61 -8.56
N PHE A 234 13.59 -16.70 -7.30
CA PHE A 234 14.16 -15.55 -6.57
C PHE A 234 15.53 -15.87 -5.96
N SER A 235 16.37 -14.86 -5.84
CA SER A 235 17.71 -14.96 -5.21
C SER A 235 17.87 -13.97 -4.05
N GLY A 236 17.15 -12.85 -4.05
CA GLY A 236 17.19 -11.84 -3.00
C GLY A 236 16.25 -12.18 -1.86
N GLY A 237 14.97 -12.15 -2.16
CA GLY A 237 13.90 -12.45 -1.23
C GLY A 237 12.56 -12.63 -1.93
N PHE A 238 11.64 -13.22 -1.19
CA PHE A 238 10.27 -13.41 -1.61
C PHE A 238 9.35 -12.62 -0.68
N VAL A 239 8.52 -11.77 -1.26
CA VAL A 239 7.58 -10.93 -0.49
C VAL A 239 6.16 -11.42 -0.73
N GLN A 240 5.51 -11.85 0.31
CA GLN A 240 4.10 -12.22 0.28
C GLN A 240 3.28 -11.11 0.94
N VAL A 241 2.33 -10.56 0.20
CA VAL A 241 1.40 -9.53 0.68
C VAL A 241 0.00 -10.11 0.71
N MET A 242 -0.64 -10.05 1.87
CA MET A 242 -2.03 -10.48 2.04
C MET A 242 -2.90 -9.25 2.25
N THR A 243 -3.97 -9.13 1.50
CA THR A 243 -4.98 -8.07 1.70
C THR A 243 -6.06 -8.52 2.68
N LYS A 244 -6.67 -7.57 3.37
CA LYS A 244 -7.81 -7.83 4.24
C LYS A 244 -8.92 -8.53 3.48
N ASN A 245 -9.45 -9.62 4.03
CA ASN A 245 -10.48 -10.40 3.35
C ASN A 245 -11.67 -10.77 4.25
N ILE A 246 -11.44 -11.00 5.54
CA ILE A 246 -12.48 -11.43 6.46
C ILE A 246 -12.80 -10.27 7.40
N PRO A 247 -14.06 -9.79 7.39
CA PRO A 247 -14.47 -8.71 8.27
C PRO A 247 -14.61 -9.16 9.71
N ASP A 248 -14.17 -8.34 10.66
CA ASP A 248 -14.37 -8.57 12.11
C ASP A 248 -15.79 -8.21 12.60
N GLY A 249 -16.58 -7.59 11.75
CA GLY A 249 -17.93 -7.14 12.05
C GLY A 249 -18.46 -6.21 10.96
N ASN A 250 -19.66 -5.69 11.17
CA ASN A 250 -20.30 -4.76 10.25
C ASN A 250 -19.88 -3.33 10.58
N THR A 251 -19.03 -2.75 9.74
CA THR A 251 -18.56 -1.36 9.88
C THR A 251 -18.61 -0.62 8.56
N PHE A 252 -18.83 0.69 8.63
CA PHE A 252 -18.67 1.59 7.51
C PHE A 252 -17.87 2.81 7.97
N ASN A 253 -16.71 3.01 7.37
CA ASN A 253 -15.78 4.06 7.74
C ASN A 253 -15.56 5.01 6.56
N VAL A 254 -15.65 6.30 6.83
CA VAL A 254 -15.27 7.38 5.92
C VAL A 254 -14.12 8.13 6.56
N SER A 255 -13.01 8.25 5.85
CA SER A 255 -11.90 9.06 6.31
C SER A 255 -11.54 10.11 5.27
N TYR A 256 -11.29 11.32 5.74
CA TYR A 256 -10.73 12.42 4.97
C TYR A 256 -9.48 12.92 5.67
N GLN A 257 -8.39 13.04 4.92
CA GLN A 257 -7.12 13.55 5.41
C GLN A 257 -6.66 14.69 4.50
N MET A 258 -6.10 15.72 5.12
CA MET A 258 -5.48 16.84 4.45
C MET A 258 -4.02 16.93 4.86
N GLY A 259 -3.12 17.07 3.89
CA GLY A 259 -1.69 17.24 4.09
C GLY A 259 -1.21 18.59 3.62
N PHE A 260 -0.21 19.14 4.30
CA PHE A 260 0.40 20.41 3.91
C PHE A 260 1.87 20.18 3.58
N ASN A 261 2.26 20.51 2.34
CA ASN A 261 3.65 20.52 1.92
C ASN A 261 4.14 21.98 1.91
N THR A 262 5.09 22.31 2.76
CA THR A 262 5.59 23.68 2.92
C THR A 262 6.20 24.26 1.63
N ASN A 263 6.66 23.40 0.72
CA ASN A 263 7.27 23.82 -0.54
C ASN A 263 6.25 23.99 -1.68
N ALA A 264 5.06 23.40 -1.57
CA ALA A 264 4.06 23.40 -2.62
C ALA A 264 2.73 24.08 -2.22
N THR A 265 2.19 23.75 -1.03
CA THR A 265 0.84 24.18 -0.62
C THR A 265 0.72 25.70 -0.53
N PHE A 266 -0.32 26.24 -1.18
CA PHE A 266 -0.61 27.66 -1.32
C PHE A 266 0.45 28.48 -2.06
N ARG A 267 1.40 27.80 -2.75
CA ARG A 267 2.39 28.45 -3.60
C ARG A 267 2.01 28.39 -5.08
N SER A 268 2.62 29.25 -5.89
CA SER A 268 2.51 29.19 -7.34
C SER A 268 3.05 27.87 -7.86
N PHE A 269 2.24 27.14 -8.59
CA PHE A 269 2.55 25.83 -9.12
C PHE A 269 2.35 25.80 -10.63
N GLN A 270 3.15 25.00 -11.33
CA GLN A 270 3.14 24.97 -12.79
C GLN A 270 3.01 23.54 -13.31
N LEU A 271 2.11 23.32 -14.24
CA LEU A 271 1.99 22.07 -15.00
C LEU A 271 1.56 22.38 -16.44
N THR A 272 1.80 21.45 -17.33
CA THR A 272 1.22 21.52 -18.68
C THR A 272 -0.26 21.16 -18.67
N ASP A 273 -0.95 21.51 -19.75
CA ASP A 273 -2.36 21.20 -19.94
C ASP A 273 -2.67 19.72 -19.71
N GLY A 274 -3.71 19.50 -18.94
CA GLY A 274 -4.23 18.19 -18.62
C GLY A 274 -5.74 18.08 -18.82
N SER A 275 -6.36 17.13 -18.16
CA SER A 275 -7.80 16.97 -18.08
C SER A 275 -8.23 16.67 -16.65
N TRP A 276 -9.52 16.81 -16.35
CA TRP A 276 -10.07 16.42 -15.05
C TRP A 276 -9.77 14.94 -14.70
N LYS A 277 -9.54 14.09 -15.72
CA LYS A 277 -9.17 12.68 -15.53
C LYS A 277 -7.80 12.51 -14.88
N ASP A 278 -6.95 13.52 -14.93
CA ASP A 278 -5.64 13.54 -14.27
C ASP A 278 -5.80 13.39 -12.75
N TYR A 279 -6.85 14.01 -12.16
CA TYR A 279 -7.17 13.88 -10.73
C TYR A 279 -7.56 12.47 -10.30
N LEU A 280 -7.98 11.62 -11.25
CA LEU A 280 -8.26 10.20 -11.02
C LEU A 280 -7.12 9.28 -11.50
N GLY A 281 -6.03 9.85 -12.02
CA GLY A 281 -4.91 9.09 -12.58
C GLY A 281 -5.12 8.56 -14.01
N PHE A 282 -6.21 8.93 -14.70
CA PHE A 282 -6.56 8.45 -16.05
C PHE A 282 -6.26 9.44 -17.18
N GLY A 283 -5.32 10.34 -16.97
CA GLY A 283 -4.99 11.42 -17.93
C GLY A 283 -4.26 10.98 -19.21
N ALA A 284 -3.90 9.72 -19.33
CA ALA A 284 -3.17 9.22 -20.51
C ALA A 284 -3.94 9.40 -21.82
N GLY A 285 -5.26 9.21 -21.81
CA GLY A 285 -6.07 9.19 -23.02
C GLY A 285 -6.07 10.49 -23.83
N VAL A 286 -6.01 11.66 -23.18
CA VAL A 286 -5.99 12.96 -23.86
C VAL A 286 -4.61 13.30 -24.47
N ARG A 287 -3.61 12.51 -24.12
CA ARG A 287 -2.20 12.68 -24.57
C ARG A 287 -1.76 11.54 -25.49
N SER A 288 -2.56 10.50 -25.67
CA SER A 288 -2.23 9.34 -26.49
C SER A 288 -2.17 9.70 -27.97
N LEU A 289 -1.35 8.98 -28.73
CA LEU A 289 -1.38 9.04 -30.19
C LEU A 289 -2.74 8.62 -30.72
N PRO A 290 -3.25 9.24 -31.79
CA PRO A 290 -4.40 8.74 -32.50
C PRO A 290 -4.18 7.29 -32.97
N SER A 291 -5.22 6.47 -32.95
CA SER A 291 -5.12 5.06 -33.40
C SER A 291 -4.72 4.90 -34.87
N SER A 292 -4.91 5.95 -35.67
CA SER A 292 -4.49 6.02 -37.08
C SER A 292 -3.05 6.51 -37.26
N PHE A 293 -2.29 6.77 -36.20
CA PHE A 293 -0.91 7.21 -36.30
C PHE A 293 -0.02 6.03 -36.72
N PRO A 294 0.80 6.18 -37.78
CA PRO A 294 1.63 5.09 -38.27
C PRO A 294 2.76 4.75 -37.29
N SER A 295 3.20 3.50 -37.29
CA SER A 295 4.33 3.03 -36.48
C SER A 295 5.68 3.59 -36.95
N HIS A 296 5.83 3.87 -38.26
CA HIS A 296 7.03 4.45 -38.86
C HIS A 296 6.65 5.59 -39.79
N LEU A 297 7.03 6.83 -39.41
CA LEU A 297 6.77 8.01 -40.24
C LEU A 297 7.68 8.07 -41.48
N GLY A 298 8.82 7.41 -41.43
CA GLY A 298 9.77 7.36 -42.56
C GLY A 298 9.25 6.62 -43.79
N ASP A 299 8.17 5.86 -43.68
CA ASP A 299 7.54 5.14 -44.79
C ASP A 299 6.61 6.05 -45.61
N TYR A 300 6.41 7.29 -45.19
CA TYR A 300 5.49 8.25 -45.78
C TYR A 300 6.20 9.48 -46.36
N SER A 301 5.57 10.15 -47.28
CA SER A 301 6.08 11.43 -47.81
C SER A 301 6.09 12.52 -46.71
N THR A 302 6.86 13.57 -46.91
CA THR A 302 6.95 14.70 -45.95
C THR A 302 5.58 15.34 -45.71
N GLU A 303 4.74 15.47 -46.73
CA GLU A 303 3.40 16.02 -46.62
C GLU A 303 2.47 15.13 -45.81
N GLU A 304 2.51 13.80 -46.02
CA GLU A 304 1.73 12.83 -45.26
C GLU A 304 2.20 12.77 -43.82
N ALA A 305 3.49 12.72 -43.56
CA ALA A 305 4.08 12.77 -42.24
C ALA A 305 3.65 14.05 -41.47
N ALA A 306 3.67 15.21 -42.15
CA ALA A 306 3.18 16.46 -41.59
C ALA A 306 1.66 16.43 -41.29
N ALA A 307 0.86 15.73 -42.12
CA ALA A 307 -0.56 15.56 -41.88
C ALA A 307 -0.84 14.68 -40.65
N PHE A 308 -0.05 13.64 -40.40
CA PHE A 308 -0.14 12.83 -39.19
C PHE A 308 0.28 13.63 -37.94
N THR A 309 1.36 14.38 -37.99
CA THR A 309 1.85 15.18 -36.86
C THR A 309 0.87 16.28 -36.45
N ARG A 310 0.10 16.87 -37.38
CA ARG A 310 -0.98 17.84 -37.05
C ARG A 310 -2.12 17.24 -36.26
N ARG A 311 -2.31 15.90 -36.26
CA ARG A 311 -3.35 15.20 -35.50
C ARG A 311 -2.96 14.91 -34.05
N ILE A 312 -1.67 15.03 -33.73
CA ILE A 312 -1.18 14.86 -32.35
C ILE A 312 -1.61 16.08 -31.52
N ASN A 313 -1.73 15.90 -30.22
CA ASN A 313 -2.05 16.97 -29.28
C ASN A 313 -1.03 18.12 -29.40
N GLN A 314 -1.47 19.29 -29.84
CA GLN A 314 -0.64 20.48 -30.05
C GLN A 314 -0.55 21.41 -28.83
N ARG A 315 -0.98 20.98 -27.65
CA ARG A 315 -0.96 21.80 -26.43
C ARG A 315 0.43 21.79 -25.81
N TRP A 316 1.13 22.92 -25.88
CA TRP A 316 2.47 23.11 -25.31
C TRP A 316 2.45 24.08 -24.12
N GLY A 317 1.29 24.63 -23.76
CA GLY A 317 1.14 25.64 -22.73
C GLY A 317 1.49 25.13 -21.34
N ILE A 318 2.12 25.99 -20.55
CA ILE A 318 2.37 25.81 -19.12
C ILE A 318 1.36 26.67 -18.37
N ASN A 319 0.52 26.02 -17.57
CA ASN A 319 -0.47 26.68 -16.72
C ASN A 319 0.12 26.97 -15.36
N ARG A 320 -0.19 28.15 -14.83
CA ARG A 320 0.15 28.54 -13.46
C ARG A 320 -1.12 28.59 -12.62
N PHE A 321 -1.06 28.00 -11.45
CA PHE A 321 -2.15 27.99 -10.48
C PHE A 321 -1.59 27.91 -9.06
N THR A 322 -2.44 28.11 -8.04
CA THR A 322 -2.05 27.91 -6.65
C THR A 322 -2.32 26.47 -6.25
N ALA A 323 -1.28 25.75 -5.79
CA ALA A 323 -1.44 24.37 -5.33
C ALA A 323 -2.31 24.33 -4.07
N ILE A 324 -3.31 23.45 -4.08
CA ILE A 324 -4.15 23.16 -2.90
C ILE A 324 -3.43 22.17 -1.98
N PRO A 325 -3.83 22.05 -0.69
CA PRO A 325 -3.33 21.00 0.18
C PRO A 325 -3.54 19.61 -0.40
N ASP A 326 -2.65 18.68 -0.04
CA ASP A 326 -2.80 17.27 -0.40
C ASP A 326 -4.08 16.71 0.21
N GLN A 327 -4.79 15.87 -0.52
CA GLN A 327 -6.07 15.31 -0.12
C GLN A 327 -6.06 13.80 -0.24
N LYS A 328 -6.69 13.13 0.74
CA LYS A 328 -6.93 11.69 0.71
C LYS A 328 -8.32 11.39 1.26
N ILE A 329 -9.10 10.65 0.50
CA ILE A 329 -10.43 10.17 0.87
C ILE A 329 -10.39 8.64 0.85
N SER A 330 -10.92 8.00 1.88
CA SER A 330 -11.07 6.55 1.92
C SER A 330 -12.45 6.18 2.44
N LEU A 331 -13.13 5.32 1.70
CA LEU A 331 -14.42 4.72 2.04
C LEU A 331 -14.18 3.23 2.24
N THR A 332 -14.49 2.72 3.44
CA THR A 332 -14.31 1.30 3.75
C THR A 332 -15.60 0.73 4.31
N SER A 333 -16.04 -0.38 3.76
CA SER A 333 -17.21 -1.15 4.22
C SER A 333 -16.79 -2.55 4.56
N HIS A 334 -17.08 -2.98 5.76
CA HIS A 334 -16.98 -4.36 6.21
C HIS A 334 -18.38 -4.88 6.47
N ARG A 335 -18.71 -6.04 5.91
CA ARG A 335 -20.00 -6.69 6.06
C ARG A 335 -19.80 -8.17 6.32
N SER A 336 -20.48 -8.68 7.36
CA SER A 336 -20.58 -10.10 7.66
C SER A 336 -22.04 -10.44 7.94
N PHE A 337 -22.55 -11.46 7.29
CA PHE A 337 -23.92 -11.93 7.46
C PHE A 337 -24.01 -13.42 7.19
N ASP A 338 -25.01 -14.05 7.79
CA ASP A 338 -25.30 -15.46 7.63
C ASP A 338 -26.45 -15.63 6.61
N ALA A 339 -26.29 -16.56 5.68
CA ALA A 339 -27.28 -16.93 4.67
C ALA A 339 -27.49 -18.45 4.69
N GLY A 340 -28.44 -18.92 5.49
CA GLY A 340 -28.58 -20.34 5.83
C GLY A 340 -27.31 -20.85 6.52
N ASP A 341 -26.73 -21.92 6.02
CA ASP A 341 -25.49 -22.50 6.57
C ASP A 341 -24.22 -21.75 6.12
N TRP A 342 -24.34 -20.71 5.29
CA TRP A 342 -23.21 -19.95 4.79
C TRP A 342 -22.93 -18.72 5.66
N LYS A 343 -21.69 -18.56 6.07
CA LYS A 343 -21.18 -17.29 6.61
C LYS A 343 -20.50 -16.54 5.49
N ILE A 344 -21.03 -15.36 5.18
CA ILE A 344 -20.56 -14.54 4.05
C ILE A 344 -19.89 -13.27 4.61
N GLY A 345 -18.66 -13.02 4.17
CA GLY A 345 -17.92 -11.82 4.48
C GLY A 345 -17.66 -11.00 3.22
N ASN A 346 -17.77 -9.69 3.33
CA ASN A 346 -17.37 -8.75 2.28
C ASN A 346 -16.56 -7.61 2.86
N ILE A 347 -15.46 -7.29 2.21
CA ILE A 347 -14.67 -6.08 2.45
C ILE A 347 -14.61 -5.30 1.14
N ALA A 348 -15.12 -4.09 1.16
CA ALA A 348 -15.02 -3.14 0.06
C ALA A 348 -14.29 -1.88 0.53
N ASN A 349 -13.32 -1.42 -0.24
CA ASN A 349 -12.63 -0.16 -0.01
C ASN A 349 -12.47 0.59 -1.32
N VAL A 350 -12.70 1.89 -1.29
CA VAL A 350 -12.31 2.81 -2.36
C VAL A 350 -11.53 3.94 -1.71
N ASN A 351 -10.35 4.20 -2.23
CA ASN A 351 -9.51 5.30 -1.78
C ASN A 351 -9.07 6.16 -2.96
N TRP A 352 -9.04 7.45 -2.73
CA TRP A 352 -8.53 8.44 -3.67
C TRP A 352 -7.60 9.40 -2.95
N SER A 353 -6.52 9.79 -3.62
CA SER A 353 -5.62 10.82 -3.11
C SER A 353 -5.03 11.65 -4.24
N THR A 354 -4.75 12.91 -3.95
CA THR A 354 -3.96 13.79 -4.83
C THR A 354 -3.01 14.62 -3.98
N GLY A 355 -1.80 14.83 -4.49
CA GLY A 355 -0.79 15.61 -3.79
C GLY A 355 0.12 16.36 -4.75
N TYR A 356 0.71 17.43 -4.25
CA TYR A 356 1.58 18.36 -4.98
C TYR A 356 2.95 18.40 -4.33
N ASP A 357 3.98 18.20 -5.14
CA ASP A 357 5.37 18.20 -4.71
C ASP A 357 6.18 19.19 -5.56
N TYR A 358 7.01 19.99 -4.90
CA TYR A 358 7.91 20.94 -5.51
C TYR A 358 9.31 20.70 -5.00
N SER A 359 10.27 20.60 -5.90
CA SER A 359 11.67 20.43 -5.54
C SER A 359 12.59 21.27 -6.43
N GLU A 360 13.64 21.78 -5.83
CA GLU A 360 14.77 22.40 -6.51
C GLU A 360 15.99 21.51 -6.30
N THR A 361 16.72 21.24 -7.38
CA THR A 361 17.87 20.34 -7.34
C THR A 361 19.02 20.96 -8.12
N VAL A 362 20.18 21.05 -7.50
CA VAL A 362 21.43 21.40 -8.17
C VAL A 362 22.03 20.12 -8.77
N ASN A 363 22.26 20.12 -10.07
CA ASN A 363 22.76 18.97 -10.81
C ASN A 363 24.07 19.35 -11.52
N ASN A 364 25.18 19.04 -10.89
CA ASN A 364 26.52 19.39 -11.37
C ASN A 364 27.30 18.12 -11.72
N ASN A 365 28.13 18.21 -12.78
CA ASN A 365 29.06 17.16 -13.16
C ASN A 365 30.42 17.76 -13.43
N TYR A 366 31.47 17.08 -12.99
CA TYR A 366 32.85 17.52 -13.13
C TYR A 366 33.64 16.50 -13.95
N ILE A 367 34.54 16.99 -14.84
CA ILE A 367 35.37 16.15 -15.71
C ILE A 367 36.54 15.59 -14.92
N ALA A 368 37.27 16.46 -14.22
CA ALA A 368 38.42 16.11 -13.40
C ALA A 368 38.71 17.23 -12.40
N TYR A 369 39.39 16.86 -11.31
CA TYR A 369 39.98 17.78 -10.37
C TYR A 369 41.42 18.07 -10.79
N ASP A 370 41.73 19.33 -11.04
CA ASP A 370 43.09 19.81 -11.36
C ASP A 370 43.86 20.07 -10.06
N VAL A 371 44.62 19.06 -9.64
CA VAL A 371 45.38 19.09 -8.38
C VAL A 371 46.43 20.21 -8.36
N ALA A 372 46.99 20.58 -9.52
CA ALA A 372 48.06 21.60 -9.61
C ALA A 372 47.53 23.03 -9.36
N ASN A 373 46.28 23.28 -9.75
CA ASN A 373 45.65 24.59 -9.64
C ASN A 373 44.55 24.65 -8.59
N ASP A 374 44.32 23.54 -7.86
CA ASP A 374 43.22 23.37 -6.89
C ASP A 374 41.84 23.74 -7.46
N LEU A 375 41.57 23.29 -8.68
CA LEU A 375 40.38 23.67 -9.42
C LEU A 375 39.60 22.45 -9.89
N SER A 376 38.28 22.44 -9.61
CA SER A 376 37.33 21.54 -10.25
C SER A 376 36.90 22.10 -11.60
N ARG A 377 37.01 21.30 -12.68
CA ARG A 377 36.53 21.68 -14.01
C ARG A 377 35.13 21.13 -14.22
N PRO A 378 34.08 21.97 -14.15
CA PRO A 378 32.72 21.49 -14.36
C PRO A 378 32.54 21.11 -15.84
N ARG A 379 31.79 20.03 -16.06
CA ARG A 379 31.26 19.66 -17.37
C ARG A 379 29.95 20.39 -17.63
N PHE A 380 29.11 20.47 -16.60
CA PHE A 380 27.90 21.26 -16.58
C PHE A 380 27.50 21.59 -15.12
N GLU A 381 26.77 22.69 -15.00
CA GLU A 381 26.14 23.13 -13.76
C GLU A 381 24.71 23.55 -14.06
N TYR A 382 23.73 22.82 -13.52
CA TYR A 382 22.32 23.03 -13.76
C TYR A 382 21.53 23.19 -12.47
N ASN A 383 20.52 24.04 -12.53
CA ASN A 383 19.45 24.13 -11.54
C ASN A 383 18.17 23.54 -12.16
N ASP A 384 17.63 22.54 -11.51
CA ASP A 384 16.38 21.87 -11.88
C ASP A 384 15.27 22.27 -10.92
N VAL A 385 14.19 22.83 -11.45
CA VAL A 385 12.94 23.09 -10.72
C VAL A 385 11.92 22.09 -11.20
N ARG A 386 11.38 21.31 -10.28
CA ARG A 386 10.40 20.28 -10.61
C ARG A 386 9.10 20.48 -9.87
N TYR A 387 8.01 20.50 -10.62
CA TYR A 387 6.63 20.48 -10.16
C TYR A 387 6.05 19.12 -10.47
N LYS A 388 5.47 18.44 -9.47
CA LYS A 388 4.91 17.09 -9.61
C LYS A 388 3.57 16.99 -8.91
N ASN A 389 2.53 16.62 -9.64
CA ASN A 389 1.24 16.23 -9.09
C ASN A 389 1.09 14.71 -9.21
N THR A 390 0.71 14.06 -8.13
CA THR A 390 0.44 12.61 -8.09
C THR A 390 -1.00 12.39 -7.66
N SER A 391 -1.76 11.67 -8.47
CA SER A 391 -3.12 11.25 -8.14
C SER A 391 -3.20 9.73 -8.15
N LYS A 392 -3.84 9.16 -7.12
CA LYS A 392 -4.02 7.72 -6.95
C LYS A 392 -5.50 7.42 -6.73
N LEU A 393 -6.00 6.38 -7.39
CA LEU A 393 -7.31 5.78 -7.14
C LEU A 393 -7.11 4.30 -6.90
N GLY A 394 -7.53 3.80 -5.75
CA GLY A 394 -7.46 2.39 -5.38
C GLY A 394 -8.84 1.83 -5.06
N ALA A 395 -9.06 0.57 -5.37
CA ALA A 395 -10.25 -0.16 -4.97
C ALA A 395 -9.89 -1.59 -4.55
N LEU A 396 -10.54 -2.07 -3.52
CA LEU A 396 -10.49 -3.46 -3.07
C LEU A 396 -11.92 -3.95 -2.92
N PHE A 397 -12.21 -5.15 -3.42
CA PHE A 397 -13.52 -5.74 -3.33
C PHE A 397 -13.40 -7.25 -3.14
N ASN A 398 -13.39 -7.68 -1.88
CA ASN A 398 -13.16 -9.06 -1.47
C ASN A 398 -14.42 -9.68 -0.90
N TRP A 399 -14.64 -10.94 -1.24
CA TRP A 399 -15.69 -11.79 -0.69
C TRP A 399 -15.09 -13.07 -0.12
N SER A 400 -15.66 -13.50 0.98
CA SER A 400 -15.39 -14.81 1.59
C SER A 400 -16.71 -15.54 1.86
N PHE A 401 -16.77 -16.79 1.49
CA PHE A 401 -17.92 -17.66 1.68
C PHE A 401 -17.46 -18.89 2.46
N MET A 402 -18.08 -19.16 3.61
CA MET A 402 -17.69 -20.25 4.47
C MET A 402 -18.92 -21.09 4.80
N LYS A 403 -18.79 -22.41 4.66
CA LYS A 403 -19.80 -23.39 5.03
C LYS A 403 -19.11 -24.64 5.59
N GLY A 404 -19.25 -24.89 6.90
CA GLY A 404 -18.53 -25.96 7.57
C GLY A 404 -17.03 -25.83 7.32
N ASP A 405 -16.41 -26.89 6.82
CA ASP A 405 -14.99 -27.01 6.57
C ASP A 405 -14.55 -26.48 5.19
N HIS A 406 -15.45 -25.82 4.49
CA HIS A 406 -15.18 -25.28 3.16
C HIS A 406 -15.20 -23.75 3.18
N LYS A 407 -14.15 -23.17 2.63
CA LYS A 407 -14.00 -21.72 2.45
C LYS A 407 -13.71 -21.42 0.99
N TYR A 408 -14.39 -20.44 0.44
CA TYR A 408 -14.13 -19.88 -0.89
C TYR A 408 -13.87 -18.40 -0.76
N GLU A 409 -12.92 -17.89 -1.54
CA GLU A 409 -12.51 -16.51 -1.52
C GLU A 409 -12.47 -15.94 -2.94
N PHE A 410 -13.03 -14.74 -3.09
CA PHE A 410 -12.91 -13.95 -4.29
C PHE A 410 -12.30 -12.61 -3.92
N ARG A 411 -11.08 -12.36 -4.36
CA ARG A 411 -10.29 -11.19 -3.99
C ARG A 411 -10.01 -10.35 -5.22
N ASN A 412 -10.25 -9.04 -5.14
CA ASN A 412 -10.02 -8.11 -6.23
C ASN A 412 -9.34 -6.87 -5.71
N PHE A 413 -8.28 -6.49 -6.35
CA PHE A 413 -7.54 -5.28 -6.11
C PHE A 413 -7.35 -4.52 -7.43
N PHE A 414 -7.63 -3.23 -7.42
CA PHE A 414 -7.39 -2.31 -8.52
C PHE A 414 -6.64 -1.08 -8.01
N SER A 415 -5.66 -0.62 -8.77
CA SER A 415 -4.96 0.64 -8.51
C SER A 415 -4.69 1.37 -9.83
N GLN A 416 -4.98 2.66 -9.81
CA GLN A 416 -4.63 3.60 -10.87
C GLN A 416 -3.81 4.73 -10.28
N ARG A 417 -2.63 4.97 -10.83
CA ARG A 417 -1.75 6.08 -10.44
C ARG A 417 -1.45 6.93 -11.65
N GLY A 418 -1.67 8.24 -11.54
CA GLY A 418 -1.26 9.23 -12.52
C GLY A 418 -0.25 10.20 -11.92
N VAL A 419 0.79 10.50 -12.67
CA VAL A 419 1.79 11.51 -12.29
C VAL A 419 1.94 12.50 -13.43
N SER A 420 1.66 13.76 -13.17
CA SER A 420 1.99 14.89 -14.05
C SER A 420 3.19 15.61 -13.48
N ALA A 421 4.23 15.78 -14.27
CA ALA A 421 5.44 16.50 -13.86
C ALA A 421 5.87 17.51 -14.92
N LEU A 422 6.34 18.65 -14.45
CA LEU A 422 7.03 19.66 -15.24
C LEU A 422 8.40 19.89 -14.61
N THR A 423 9.46 19.68 -15.36
CA THR A 423 10.84 19.97 -14.93
C THR A 423 11.38 21.09 -15.78
N GLN A 424 11.89 22.11 -15.15
CA GLN A 424 12.56 23.26 -15.80
C GLN A 424 14.02 23.24 -15.37
N ARG A 425 14.93 23.22 -16.33
CA ARG A 425 16.38 23.23 -16.13
C ARG A 425 16.97 24.47 -16.73
N GLU A 426 17.82 25.15 -15.99
CA GLU A 426 18.63 26.28 -16.44
C GLU A 426 20.05 26.10 -15.97
N GLY A 427 21.02 26.54 -16.78
CA GLY A 427 22.42 26.53 -16.40
C GLY A 427 23.38 26.47 -17.58
N MET A 428 24.66 26.24 -17.27
CA MET A 428 25.76 26.24 -18.24
C MET A 428 26.22 24.82 -18.55
N ASN A 429 26.35 24.53 -19.81
CA ASN A 429 27.04 23.35 -20.32
C ASN A 429 28.42 23.74 -20.82
N TYR A 430 29.43 23.56 -20.01
CA TYR A 430 30.81 23.96 -20.32
C TYR A 430 31.46 23.09 -21.42
N TYR A 431 30.93 21.87 -21.65
CA TYR A 431 31.44 21.03 -22.76
C TYR A 431 31.08 21.60 -24.13
N SER A 432 29.88 22.17 -24.26
CA SER A 432 29.42 22.81 -25.48
C SER A 432 29.56 24.33 -25.45
N ASP A 433 30.04 24.90 -24.34
CA ASP A 433 30.15 26.33 -24.06
C ASP A 433 28.83 27.08 -24.32
N LYS A 434 27.73 26.54 -23.80
CA LYS A 434 26.38 27.07 -24.04
C LYS A 434 25.55 27.15 -22.77
N ALA A 435 24.94 28.30 -22.55
CA ALA A 435 23.86 28.42 -21.58
C ALA A 435 22.58 27.75 -22.15
N ILE A 436 22.00 26.88 -21.39
CA ILE A 436 20.80 26.14 -21.79
C ILE A 436 19.60 26.45 -20.89
N ARG A 437 18.43 26.41 -21.49
CA ARG A 437 17.16 26.36 -20.83
C ARG A 437 16.38 25.18 -21.41
N LYS A 438 16.02 24.23 -20.54
CA LYS A 438 15.26 23.05 -20.96
C LYS A 438 14.00 22.96 -20.11
N TRP A 439 12.90 22.57 -20.70
CA TRP A 439 11.76 22.09 -19.95
C TRP A 439 11.31 20.73 -20.46
N GLU A 440 10.80 19.96 -19.54
CA GLU A 440 10.29 18.61 -19.78
C GLU A 440 8.92 18.47 -19.13
N SER A 441 7.93 18.10 -19.94
CA SER A 441 6.60 17.76 -19.49
C SER A 441 6.42 16.25 -19.61
N LEU A 442 6.07 15.62 -18.50
CA LEU A 442 5.91 14.19 -18.39
C LEU A 442 4.56 13.88 -17.74
N TYR A 443 3.78 13.02 -18.37
CA TYR A 443 2.68 12.33 -17.73
C TYR A 443 2.95 10.83 -17.72
N THR A 444 2.77 10.17 -16.58
CA THR A 444 2.82 8.71 -16.49
C THR A 444 1.54 8.19 -15.86
N GLY A 445 0.94 7.19 -16.48
CA GLY A 445 -0.20 6.45 -15.95
C GLY A 445 0.18 5.01 -15.67
N ARG A 446 -0.12 4.52 -14.46
CA ARG A 446 0.08 3.12 -14.07
C ARG A 446 -1.24 2.53 -13.62
N THR A 447 -1.63 1.45 -14.24
CA THR A 447 -2.80 0.65 -13.87
C THR A 447 -2.33 -0.69 -13.35
N THR A 448 -2.84 -1.14 -12.23
CA THR A 448 -2.59 -2.49 -11.69
C THR A 448 -3.92 -3.10 -11.28
N TYR A 449 -4.15 -4.32 -11.72
CA TYR A 449 -5.28 -5.14 -11.31
C TYR A 449 -4.79 -6.52 -10.90
N SER A 450 -5.37 -7.06 -9.85
CA SER A 450 -5.11 -8.42 -9.39
C SER A 450 -6.42 -9.02 -8.89
N GLY A 451 -6.85 -10.10 -9.52
CA GLY A 451 -8.05 -10.85 -9.17
C GLY A 451 -7.71 -12.29 -8.85
N GLN A 452 -8.24 -12.83 -7.75
CA GLN A 452 -8.01 -14.21 -7.34
C GLN A 452 -9.31 -14.90 -6.94
N LEU A 453 -9.39 -16.17 -7.29
CA LEU A 453 -10.33 -17.14 -6.75
C LEU A 453 -9.53 -18.15 -5.95
N GLY A 454 -9.94 -18.44 -4.73
CA GLY A 454 -9.29 -19.42 -3.88
C GLY A 454 -10.30 -20.28 -3.14
N GLY A 455 -9.87 -21.47 -2.76
CA GLY A 455 -10.65 -22.38 -1.92
C GLY A 455 -9.76 -23.12 -0.95
N THR A 456 -10.25 -23.25 0.27
CA THR A 456 -9.66 -24.08 1.34
C THR A 456 -10.71 -25.10 1.77
N HIS A 457 -10.35 -26.36 1.74
CA HIS A 457 -11.22 -27.48 2.06
C HIS A 457 -10.54 -28.37 3.07
N THR A 458 -11.08 -28.39 4.27
CA THR A 458 -10.64 -29.31 5.32
C THR A 458 -11.55 -30.55 5.28
N LEU A 459 -10.94 -31.72 5.22
CA LEU A 459 -11.64 -32.99 5.04
C LEU A 459 -11.24 -33.95 6.17
N GLN A 460 -12.15 -34.81 6.57
CA GLN A 460 -11.91 -35.88 7.57
C GLN A 460 -11.36 -35.33 8.90
N GLU A 461 -12.10 -34.42 9.54
CA GLU A 461 -11.76 -33.90 10.87
C GLU A 461 -10.32 -33.35 10.96
N ASP A 462 -9.92 -32.49 10.01
CA ASP A 462 -8.59 -31.88 9.92
C ASP A 462 -7.42 -32.79 9.51
N ILE A 463 -7.67 -34.02 9.07
CA ILE A 463 -6.61 -34.93 8.60
C ILE A 463 -6.10 -34.51 7.23
N ASN A 464 -7.02 -34.10 6.35
CA ASN A 464 -6.69 -33.70 4.98
C ASN A 464 -7.09 -32.26 4.75
N LYS A 465 -6.22 -31.49 4.10
CA LYS A 465 -6.49 -30.10 3.70
C LYS A 465 -6.11 -29.91 2.23
N VAL A 466 -7.00 -29.31 1.47
CA VAL A 466 -6.76 -28.92 0.09
C VAL A 466 -6.92 -27.40 -0.02
N ASP A 467 -5.88 -26.74 -0.47
CA ASP A 467 -5.89 -25.31 -0.80
C ASP A 467 -5.67 -25.15 -2.31
N TRP A 468 -6.43 -24.30 -2.96
CA TRP A 468 -6.20 -23.95 -4.36
C TRP A 468 -6.41 -22.46 -4.61
N THR A 469 -5.65 -21.91 -5.55
CA THR A 469 -5.73 -20.51 -5.95
C THR A 469 -5.61 -20.39 -7.48
N ALA A 470 -6.50 -19.63 -8.08
CA ALA A 470 -6.43 -19.21 -9.48
C ALA A 470 -6.35 -17.68 -9.51
N GLY A 471 -5.28 -17.14 -10.10
CA GLY A 471 -5.00 -15.71 -10.14
C GLY A 471 -4.90 -15.17 -11.56
N TYR A 472 -5.42 -13.96 -11.77
CA TYR A 472 -5.17 -13.14 -12.95
C TYR A 472 -4.64 -11.78 -12.51
N ALA A 473 -3.54 -11.37 -13.10
CA ALA A 473 -2.87 -10.12 -12.82
C ALA A 473 -2.66 -9.32 -14.11
N PHE A 474 -2.87 -8.02 -14.03
CA PHE A 474 -2.67 -7.10 -15.14
C PHE A 474 -1.98 -5.83 -14.66
N ALA A 475 -0.96 -5.40 -15.39
CA ALA A 475 -0.41 -4.06 -15.25
C ALA A 475 -0.29 -3.36 -16.60
N ALA A 476 -0.46 -2.05 -16.57
CA ALA A 476 -0.15 -1.20 -17.71
C ALA A 476 0.65 0.02 -17.25
N TYR A 477 1.70 0.33 -17.99
CA TYR A 477 2.41 1.60 -17.91
C TYR A 477 2.15 2.39 -19.18
N ARG A 478 1.87 3.66 -19.02
CA ARG A 478 1.68 4.59 -20.13
C ARG A 478 2.43 5.87 -19.86
N GLU A 479 3.29 6.25 -20.80
CA GLU A 479 3.96 7.53 -20.88
C GLU A 479 3.59 8.17 -22.23
N PRO A 480 2.40 8.75 -22.31
CA PRO A 480 1.96 9.39 -23.55
C PRO A 480 2.50 10.80 -23.61
N ASP A 481 3.12 11.16 -24.74
CA ASP A 481 3.46 12.52 -25.07
C ASP A 481 4.42 13.20 -24.06
N ARG A 482 5.49 12.52 -23.68
CA ARG A 482 6.58 13.18 -22.97
C ARG A 482 7.21 14.21 -23.89
N LYS A 483 7.15 15.47 -23.52
CA LYS A 483 7.66 16.59 -24.29
C LYS A 483 8.94 17.12 -23.68
N ILE A 484 9.95 17.28 -24.51
CA ILE A 484 11.22 17.88 -24.13
C ILE A 484 11.49 19.03 -25.08
N VAL A 485 11.74 20.21 -24.54
CA VAL A 485 12.12 21.39 -25.31
C VAL A 485 13.46 21.91 -24.79
N ASN A 486 14.46 21.83 -25.62
CA ASN A 486 15.77 22.40 -25.37
C ASN A 486 15.86 23.79 -26.03
N SER A 487 16.36 24.75 -25.29
CA SER A 487 16.63 26.09 -25.79
C SER A 487 18.05 26.48 -25.43
N ILE A 488 18.73 27.13 -26.37
CA ILE A 488 20.12 27.56 -26.27
C ILE A 488 20.16 29.08 -26.37
N LEU A 489 20.98 29.73 -25.56
CA LEU A 489 21.16 31.17 -25.59
C LEU A 489 21.82 31.58 -26.91
N ASP A 490 21.23 32.54 -27.59
CA ASP A 490 21.80 33.18 -28.78
C ASP A 490 22.64 34.39 -28.35
N GLU A 491 23.94 34.21 -28.29
CA GLU A 491 24.88 35.23 -27.88
C GLU A 491 25.09 36.35 -28.94
N THR A 492 24.59 36.14 -30.16
CA THR A 492 24.72 37.14 -31.24
C THR A 492 23.73 38.31 -31.07
N LYS A 493 22.74 38.17 -30.20
CA LYS A 493 21.72 39.20 -29.93
C LYS A 493 21.99 39.87 -28.59
N THR A 494 22.49 41.08 -28.64
CA THR A 494 23.01 41.86 -27.50
C THR A 494 21.92 42.54 -26.65
N ASP A 495 20.68 42.67 -27.15
CA ASP A 495 19.68 43.51 -26.49
C ASP A 495 18.75 42.78 -25.51
N LEU A 496 18.63 41.47 -25.62
CA LEU A 496 17.89 40.60 -24.67
C LEU A 496 18.42 39.17 -24.78
N PRO A 497 18.54 38.43 -23.66
CA PRO A 497 18.88 37.02 -23.69
C PRO A 497 17.83 36.26 -24.50
N ASN A 498 18.17 35.92 -25.74
CA ASN A 498 17.26 35.27 -26.68
C ASN A 498 17.64 33.80 -26.78
N TYR A 499 16.75 32.95 -26.25
CA TYR A 499 16.88 31.51 -26.36
C TYR A 499 16.16 31.02 -27.63
N TYR A 500 16.85 30.29 -28.49
CA TYR A 500 16.20 29.60 -29.61
C TYR A 500 15.99 28.11 -29.28
N VAL A 501 14.86 27.56 -29.73
CA VAL A 501 14.55 26.12 -29.57
C VAL A 501 15.45 25.34 -30.52
N SER A 502 16.23 24.38 -29.96
CA SER A 502 17.13 23.57 -30.77
C SER A 502 16.48 22.26 -31.23
N ASP A 503 15.89 21.49 -30.30
CA ASP A 503 15.36 20.16 -30.60
C ASP A 503 14.12 19.87 -29.75
N PRO A 504 12.90 20.12 -30.22
CA PRO A 504 11.71 19.69 -29.57
C PRO A 504 11.49 18.18 -29.81
N MET A 505 11.42 17.40 -28.74
CA MET A 505 11.25 15.95 -28.80
C MET A 505 9.95 15.52 -28.13
N ARG A 506 9.36 14.46 -28.64
CA ARG A 506 8.17 13.82 -28.07
C ARG A 506 8.36 12.31 -28.02
N TYR A 507 8.06 11.71 -26.87
CA TYR A 507 8.18 10.28 -26.64
C TYR A 507 6.84 9.69 -26.23
N TYR A 508 6.60 8.47 -26.68
CA TYR A 508 5.42 7.68 -26.32
C TYR A 508 5.87 6.29 -25.92
N GLN A 509 5.47 5.85 -24.75
CA GLN A 509 5.78 4.52 -24.26
C GLN A 509 4.54 3.88 -23.65
N ASP A 510 4.24 2.65 -24.06
CA ASP A 510 3.18 1.82 -23.51
C ASP A 510 3.76 0.44 -23.18
N LEU A 511 3.38 -0.08 -22.00
CA LEU A 511 3.64 -1.46 -21.59
C LEU A 511 2.36 -2.07 -21.06
N LYS A 512 2.14 -3.35 -21.37
CA LYS A 512 1.08 -4.16 -20.80
C LYS A 512 1.66 -5.50 -20.38
N ASP A 513 1.41 -5.88 -19.14
CA ASP A 513 1.80 -7.16 -18.55
C ASP A 513 0.54 -7.91 -18.10
N HIS A 514 0.40 -9.16 -18.53
CA HIS A 514 -0.67 -10.06 -18.16
C HIS A 514 -0.07 -11.32 -17.54
N GLY A 515 -0.53 -11.68 -16.35
CA GLY A 515 -0.13 -12.88 -15.64
C GLY A 515 -1.34 -13.75 -15.30
N ILE A 516 -1.21 -15.06 -15.45
CA ILE A 516 -2.15 -16.04 -14.95
C ILE A 516 -1.37 -17.00 -14.07
N SER A 517 -1.87 -17.32 -12.89
CA SER A 517 -1.27 -18.29 -11.99
C SER A 517 -2.30 -19.28 -11.47
N LEU A 518 -1.88 -20.52 -11.30
CA LEU A 518 -2.68 -21.60 -10.73
C LEU A 518 -1.82 -22.31 -9.67
N ALA A 519 -2.38 -22.53 -8.51
CA ALA A 519 -1.76 -23.30 -7.42
C ALA A 519 -2.75 -24.28 -6.82
N ALA A 520 -2.26 -25.44 -6.43
CA ALA A 520 -3.02 -26.40 -5.64
C ALA A 520 -2.06 -27.10 -4.67
N ASN A 521 -2.43 -27.13 -3.38
CA ASN A 521 -1.67 -27.74 -2.30
C ASN A 521 -2.55 -28.77 -1.58
N TYR A 522 -1.92 -29.84 -1.13
CA TYR A 522 -2.55 -30.89 -0.35
C TYR A 522 -1.70 -31.19 0.88
N GLU A 523 -2.32 -31.10 2.05
CA GLU A 523 -1.72 -31.43 3.34
C GLU A 523 -2.39 -32.67 3.91
N HIS A 524 -1.59 -33.64 4.41
CA HIS A 524 -2.07 -34.82 5.10
C HIS A 524 -1.36 -34.97 6.45
N LYS A 525 -2.14 -35.06 7.52
CA LYS A 525 -1.64 -35.26 8.89
C LYS A 525 -1.72 -36.75 9.26
N PHE A 526 -0.57 -37.35 9.53
CA PHE A 526 -0.49 -38.73 10.02
C PHE A 526 -0.58 -38.74 11.54
N THR A 527 -1.43 -39.56 12.11
CA THR A 527 -1.46 -39.81 13.54
C THR A 527 -0.73 -41.12 13.83
N VAL A 528 0.54 -41.04 14.19
CA VAL A 528 1.37 -42.23 14.50
C VAL A 528 1.37 -42.50 16.00
N SER A 529 1.43 -41.47 16.84
CA SER A 529 1.30 -41.54 18.29
C SER A 529 0.98 -40.16 18.85
N ASP A 530 0.57 -40.08 20.13
CA ASP A 530 0.25 -38.81 20.83
C ASP A 530 1.44 -37.81 20.82
N LYS A 531 2.65 -38.28 20.59
CA LYS A 531 3.88 -37.46 20.57
C LYS A 531 4.50 -37.27 19.18
N PHE A 532 3.99 -37.97 18.17
CA PHE A 532 4.55 -37.93 16.82
C PHE A 532 3.42 -37.97 15.79
N ALA A 533 3.15 -36.80 15.20
CA ALA A 533 2.15 -36.58 14.15
C ALA A 533 2.81 -35.87 12.95
N PRO A 534 3.46 -36.62 12.06
CA PRO A 534 4.09 -36.00 10.87
C PRO A 534 3.04 -35.47 9.92
N VAL A 535 3.38 -34.39 9.23
CA VAL A 535 2.55 -33.77 8.21
C VAL A 535 3.26 -33.92 6.86
N LEU A 536 2.56 -34.44 5.87
CA LEU A 536 2.98 -34.44 4.48
C LEU A 536 2.27 -33.27 3.80
N ASP A 537 3.05 -32.34 3.25
CA ASP A 537 2.55 -31.22 2.45
C ASP A 537 3.19 -31.26 1.07
N GLY A 538 2.38 -31.11 0.04
CA GLY A 538 2.84 -31.12 -1.34
C GLY A 538 1.88 -30.36 -2.25
N GLY A 539 2.43 -29.71 -3.29
CA GLY A 539 1.63 -28.91 -4.17
C GLY A 539 2.22 -28.72 -5.55
N VAL A 540 1.43 -28.10 -6.40
CA VAL A 540 1.81 -27.70 -7.75
C VAL A 540 1.51 -26.22 -7.95
N TYR A 541 2.43 -25.54 -8.62
CA TYR A 541 2.26 -24.14 -9.02
C TYR A 541 2.62 -23.98 -10.49
N GLY A 542 1.80 -23.23 -11.22
CA GLY A 542 2.05 -22.88 -12.62
C GLY A 542 1.75 -21.41 -12.86
N GLU A 543 2.59 -20.78 -13.67
CA GLU A 543 2.45 -19.36 -14.04
C GLU A 543 2.71 -19.17 -15.52
N TYR A 544 1.88 -18.30 -16.13
CA TYR A 544 2.07 -17.80 -17.50
C TYR A 544 2.05 -16.28 -17.49
N LYS A 545 3.07 -15.65 -18.06
CA LYS A 545 3.17 -14.19 -18.24
C LYS A 545 3.31 -13.82 -19.71
N SER A 546 2.62 -12.75 -20.11
CA SER A 546 2.72 -12.14 -21.44
C SER A 546 2.95 -10.64 -21.29
N VAL A 547 4.10 -10.16 -21.73
CA VAL A 547 4.49 -8.75 -21.69
C VAL A 547 4.56 -8.22 -23.11
N ARG A 548 3.91 -7.07 -23.33
CA ARG A 548 4.01 -6.31 -24.58
C ARG A 548 4.44 -4.90 -24.25
N SER A 549 5.53 -4.44 -24.86
CA SER A 549 5.98 -3.06 -24.77
C SER A 549 6.01 -2.44 -26.18
N MET A 550 5.64 -1.18 -26.26
CA MET A 550 5.75 -0.36 -27.45
C MET A 550 6.49 0.93 -27.05
N LEU A 551 7.59 1.18 -27.72
CA LEU A 551 8.32 2.44 -27.66
C LEU A 551 8.22 3.08 -29.03
N ALA A 552 7.55 4.22 -29.12
CA ALA A 552 7.59 5.06 -30.31
C ALA A 552 8.65 6.14 -30.07
N ASP A 553 9.77 6.03 -30.77
CA ASP A 553 10.86 6.99 -30.74
C ASP A 553 10.46 8.34 -31.34
N SER A 554 11.18 9.33 -30.88
CA SER A 554 11.02 10.76 -31.12
C SER A 554 10.44 11.15 -32.48
N VAL A 555 9.25 11.73 -32.47
CA VAL A 555 8.79 12.54 -33.56
C VAL A 555 9.47 13.90 -33.38
N THR A 556 10.61 14.14 -34.09
CA THR A 556 11.17 15.48 -34.24
C THR A 556 10.16 16.28 -35.03
N ILE A 557 9.57 17.31 -34.44
CA ILE A 557 8.66 18.21 -35.12
C ILE A 557 9.53 19.35 -35.66
N CYS A 558 9.84 19.31 -36.95
CA CYS A 558 10.42 20.45 -37.65
C CYS A 558 9.41 21.58 -37.82
#